data_c32e99adf12bc7df1508c0c5e2288ee7
#
_entry.id   c32e99adf12bc7df1508c0c5e2288ee7
#
_cell.length_a   1.000
_cell.length_b   1.000
_cell.length_c   1.000
_cell.angle_alpha   90.00
_cell.angle_beta   90.00
_cell.angle_gamma   90.00
#
_symmetry.space_group_name_H-M   'P 1'
#
loop_
_entity.id
_entity.type
_entity.pdbx_description
1 polymer ?
#
loop_
_entity_poly.entity_id
_entity_poly.type
_entity_poly.pdbx_seq_one_letter_code
_entity_poly.pdbx_strand_id
1 'polypeptide(L)'
;ADDLATTILLATDKPVLAVPAMNVRMWNHRATQRNLGQLRADGVHIMAPDEGAMACGEFGPGRLPEPPAVAEQICAMLGQTFNTALTAGRSPTTVPSAAPLAAQPDFASMNRRPLVGRRILVTAGPTHEAIDPVRYIANRSSGRQGFAIAAAAADLGAEVTLIAGPVHLETPPGVVRINVETALEMQAEAEKALPVDAAIMVAAVADWRAAQAPDQKIKKDGDAIPALVLTENPDILASLATHKHRPKLLIGFAAETEKIREHAKAKLAKKGCDWIVANDVSGDVMGGKNNAFHIVTKDGVDSWPESPKDVIARKLMEKVAHDLAKG
;
A
#
# COMPACT_ATOMS: atom_id res chain seq x y z
N ALA A 1 0.65 -22.04 -9.95
CA ALA A 1 -0.53 -21.51 -9.29
C ALA A 1 -0.06 -20.75 -8.04
N ASP A 2 -0.14 -19.45 -8.09
CA ASP A 2 0.34 -18.53 -7.06
C ASP A 2 -0.83 -17.75 -6.41
N ASP A 3 -2.05 -18.04 -6.84
CA ASP A 3 -3.28 -17.55 -6.23
C ASP A 3 -4.35 -18.67 -6.13
N LEU A 4 -5.45 -18.37 -5.42
CA LEU A 4 -6.55 -19.32 -5.20
C LEU A 4 -7.25 -19.68 -6.51
N ALA A 5 -7.43 -18.74 -7.44
CA ALA A 5 -8.15 -18.97 -8.68
C ALA A 5 -7.39 -19.94 -9.59
N THR A 6 -6.09 -19.70 -9.79
CA THR A 6 -5.21 -20.58 -10.59
C THR A 6 -5.05 -21.96 -9.94
N THR A 7 -5.04 -22.05 -8.62
CA THR A 7 -5.01 -23.33 -7.89
C THR A 7 -6.30 -24.13 -8.11
N ILE A 8 -7.47 -23.49 -8.03
CA ILE A 8 -8.76 -24.14 -8.30
C ILE A 8 -8.86 -24.62 -9.75
N LEU A 9 -8.40 -23.78 -10.71
CA LEU A 9 -8.40 -24.15 -12.13
C LEU A 9 -7.54 -25.37 -12.44
N LEU A 10 -6.41 -25.55 -11.75
CA LEU A 10 -5.55 -26.72 -11.90
C LEU A 10 -6.11 -27.98 -11.19
N ALA A 11 -6.93 -27.80 -10.15
CA ALA A 11 -7.47 -28.88 -9.34
C ALA A 11 -8.88 -29.37 -9.79
N THR A 12 -9.54 -28.63 -10.71
CA THR A 12 -10.90 -28.97 -11.13
C THR A 12 -10.93 -30.04 -12.22
N ASP A 13 -11.91 -30.91 -12.12
CA ASP A 13 -12.31 -31.90 -13.19
C ASP A 13 -13.51 -31.40 -14.02
N LYS A 14 -13.97 -30.19 -13.77
CA LYS A 14 -15.15 -29.60 -14.41
C LYS A 14 -14.77 -28.83 -15.67
N PRO A 15 -15.71 -28.71 -16.65
CA PRO A 15 -15.49 -27.83 -17.80
C PRO A 15 -15.14 -26.40 -17.36
N VAL A 16 -14.12 -25.83 -17.96
CA VAL A 16 -13.67 -24.45 -17.69
C VAL A 16 -14.06 -23.59 -18.88
N LEU A 17 -14.77 -22.48 -18.61
CA LEU A 17 -15.03 -21.41 -19.58
C LEU A 17 -14.18 -20.20 -19.23
N ALA A 18 -13.30 -19.79 -20.13
CA ALA A 18 -12.56 -18.54 -20.03
C ALA A 18 -13.17 -17.50 -20.98
N VAL A 19 -13.45 -16.32 -20.44
CA VAL A 19 -14.02 -15.18 -21.16
C VAL A 19 -13.01 -14.01 -21.08
N PRO A 20 -11.96 -14.01 -21.91
CA PRO A 20 -10.91 -13.00 -21.85
C PRO A 20 -11.41 -11.64 -22.34
N ALA A 21 -11.06 -10.57 -21.61
CA ALA A 21 -11.29 -9.20 -22.01
C ALA A 21 -10.01 -8.39 -21.80
N MET A 22 -9.60 -7.66 -22.83
CA MET A 22 -8.37 -6.85 -22.83
C MET A 22 -8.40 -5.85 -23.98
N ASN A 23 -7.47 -4.90 -24.01
CA ASN A 23 -7.43 -3.99 -25.14
C ASN A 23 -7.06 -4.68 -26.45
N VAL A 24 -7.37 -4.04 -27.59
CA VAL A 24 -7.20 -4.61 -28.94
C VAL A 24 -5.76 -5.08 -29.18
N ARG A 25 -4.76 -4.30 -28.75
CA ARG A 25 -3.34 -4.65 -28.97
C ARG A 25 -2.92 -5.85 -28.15
N MET A 26 -3.40 -5.94 -26.90
CA MET A 26 -3.15 -7.11 -26.07
C MET A 26 -3.83 -8.36 -26.64
N TRP A 27 -5.08 -8.23 -27.12
CA TRP A 27 -5.80 -9.34 -27.76
C TRP A 27 -5.07 -9.86 -28.98
N ASN A 28 -4.65 -8.96 -29.87
CA ASN A 28 -3.96 -9.32 -31.11
C ASN A 28 -2.47 -9.67 -30.91
N HIS A 29 -1.95 -9.54 -29.68
CA HIS A 29 -0.54 -9.85 -29.44
C HIS A 29 -0.25 -11.34 -29.66
N ARG A 30 0.85 -11.65 -30.34
CA ARG A 30 1.21 -13.06 -30.68
C ARG A 30 1.31 -13.96 -29.46
N ALA A 31 1.77 -13.46 -28.32
CA ALA A 31 1.84 -14.25 -27.08
C ALA A 31 0.43 -14.58 -26.56
N THR A 32 -0.51 -13.63 -26.61
CA THR A 32 -1.92 -13.85 -26.22
C THR A 32 -2.56 -14.92 -27.10
N GLN A 33 -2.43 -14.79 -28.41
CA GLN A 33 -3.02 -15.76 -29.36
C GLN A 33 -2.41 -17.16 -29.20
N ARG A 34 -1.09 -17.27 -28.97
CA ARG A 34 -0.44 -18.54 -28.67
C ARG A 34 -0.96 -19.16 -27.39
N ASN A 35 -1.10 -18.38 -26.29
CA ASN A 35 -1.60 -18.87 -25.02
C ASN A 35 -3.06 -19.30 -25.09
N LEU A 36 -3.91 -18.58 -25.84
CA LEU A 36 -5.29 -18.98 -26.11
C LEU A 36 -5.36 -20.28 -26.92
N GLY A 37 -4.45 -20.45 -27.88
CA GLY A 37 -4.31 -21.71 -28.64
C GLY A 37 -3.94 -22.87 -27.74
N GLN A 38 -3.01 -22.69 -26.81
CA GLN A 38 -2.61 -23.70 -25.83
C GLN A 38 -3.77 -24.06 -24.90
N LEU A 39 -4.44 -23.06 -24.32
CA LEU A 39 -5.60 -23.28 -23.43
C LEU A 39 -6.72 -24.07 -24.12
N ARG A 40 -7.00 -23.80 -25.42
CA ARG A 40 -7.94 -24.58 -26.20
C ARG A 40 -7.49 -26.05 -26.41
N ALA A 41 -6.19 -26.23 -26.67
CA ALA A 41 -5.61 -27.57 -26.80
C ALA A 41 -5.68 -28.36 -25.48
N ASP A 42 -5.59 -27.65 -24.34
CA ASP A 42 -5.70 -28.24 -22.99
C ASP A 42 -7.18 -28.44 -22.56
N GLY A 43 -8.17 -28.19 -23.44
CA GLY A 43 -9.58 -28.43 -23.18
C GLY A 43 -10.35 -27.26 -22.52
N VAL A 44 -9.74 -26.09 -22.39
CA VAL A 44 -10.44 -24.91 -21.90
C VAL A 44 -11.32 -24.30 -22.99
N HIS A 45 -12.60 -24.09 -22.71
CA HIS A 45 -13.51 -23.40 -23.62
C HIS A 45 -13.23 -21.92 -23.58
N ILE A 46 -12.91 -21.31 -24.75
CA ILE A 46 -12.60 -19.88 -24.85
C ILE A 46 -13.73 -19.19 -25.59
N MET A 47 -14.47 -18.33 -24.90
CA MET A 47 -15.42 -17.41 -25.53
C MET A 47 -14.66 -16.19 -26.05
N ALA A 48 -14.79 -15.92 -27.35
CA ALA A 48 -14.14 -14.77 -27.95
C ALA A 48 -14.72 -13.45 -27.40
N PRO A 49 -13.92 -12.41 -27.23
CA PRO A 49 -14.43 -11.09 -26.85
C PRO A 49 -15.22 -10.45 -27.99
N ASP A 50 -16.15 -9.57 -27.62
CA ASP A 50 -16.88 -8.75 -28.56
C ASP A 50 -15.99 -7.68 -29.19
N GLU A 51 -16.42 -7.19 -30.37
CA GLU A 51 -15.84 -6.01 -31.03
C GLU A 51 -16.57 -4.74 -30.58
N GLY A 52 -15.83 -3.68 -30.36
CA GLY A 52 -16.41 -2.40 -30.00
C GLY A 52 -15.41 -1.33 -29.57
N ALA A 53 -15.96 -0.19 -29.20
CA ALA A 53 -15.17 0.88 -28.61
C ALA A 53 -14.75 0.50 -27.19
N MET A 54 -13.48 0.76 -26.87
CA MET A 54 -12.90 0.50 -25.56
C MET A 54 -12.64 1.77 -24.79
N ALA A 55 -12.52 1.65 -23.47
CA ALA A 55 -12.23 2.77 -22.57
C ALA A 55 -10.91 3.49 -22.93
N CYS A 56 -9.97 2.81 -23.58
CA CYS A 56 -8.71 3.39 -24.08
C CYS A 56 -8.85 4.16 -25.42
N GLY A 57 -10.06 4.30 -25.98
CA GLY A 57 -10.31 4.97 -27.25
C GLY A 57 -9.99 4.13 -28.50
N GLU A 58 -9.55 2.89 -28.32
CA GLU A 58 -9.36 1.94 -29.43
C GLU A 58 -10.69 1.26 -29.80
N PHE A 59 -10.83 0.84 -31.07
CA PHE A 59 -11.96 0.08 -31.55
C PHE A 59 -11.49 -1.27 -32.11
N GLY A 60 -12.17 -2.36 -31.73
CA GLY A 60 -11.87 -3.69 -32.22
C GLY A 60 -12.18 -4.80 -31.22
N PRO A 61 -11.66 -6.03 -31.43
CA PRO A 61 -11.90 -7.16 -30.53
C PRO A 61 -11.17 -6.99 -29.19
N GLY A 62 -11.85 -7.39 -28.10
CA GLY A 62 -11.28 -7.35 -26.75
C GLY A 62 -12.28 -6.91 -25.67
N ARG A 63 -13.49 -6.50 -26.06
CA ARG A 63 -14.57 -6.14 -25.14
C ARG A 63 -15.18 -7.38 -24.51
N LEU A 64 -15.48 -7.33 -23.20
CA LEU A 64 -16.20 -8.40 -22.52
C LEU A 64 -17.58 -8.58 -23.15
N PRO A 65 -17.97 -9.80 -23.56
CA PRO A 65 -19.32 -10.07 -24.02
C PRO A 65 -20.37 -9.72 -22.99
N GLU A 66 -21.56 -9.37 -23.43
CA GLU A 66 -22.64 -9.01 -22.53
C GLU A 66 -23.07 -10.22 -21.66
N PRO A 67 -23.45 -10.00 -20.38
CA PRO A 67 -23.76 -11.08 -19.44
C PRO A 67 -24.76 -12.13 -19.95
N PRO A 68 -25.81 -11.77 -20.73
CA PRO A 68 -26.71 -12.77 -21.30
C PRO A 68 -26.01 -13.76 -22.26
N ALA A 69 -25.09 -13.27 -23.09
CA ALA A 69 -24.34 -14.13 -24.02
C ALA A 69 -23.40 -15.08 -23.27
N VAL A 70 -22.77 -14.64 -22.19
CA VAL A 70 -21.96 -15.50 -21.31
C VAL A 70 -22.83 -16.57 -20.64
N ALA A 71 -24.02 -16.20 -20.15
CA ALA A 71 -24.95 -17.11 -19.51
C ALA A 71 -25.48 -18.17 -20.52
N GLU A 72 -25.79 -17.78 -21.76
CA GLU A 72 -26.18 -18.68 -22.84
C GLU A 72 -25.08 -19.68 -23.14
N GLN A 73 -23.83 -19.25 -23.22
CA GLN A 73 -22.68 -20.12 -23.44
C GLN A 73 -22.50 -21.14 -22.31
N ILE A 74 -22.68 -20.72 -21.05
CA ILE A 74 -22.62 -21.58 -19.87
C ILE A 74 -23.73 -22.64 -19.96
N CYS A 75 -24.98 -22.24 -20.26
CA CYS A 75 -26.10 -23.15 -20.39
C CYS A 75 -25.86 -24.15 -21.51
N ALA A 76 -25.34 -23.73 -22.66
CA ALA A 76 -25.01 -24.63 -23.78
C ALA A 76 -23.94 -25.68 -23.37
N MET A 77 -22.92 -25.28 -22.61
CA MET A 77 -21.90 -26.20 -22.09
C MET A 77 -22.47 -27.23 -21.10
N LEU A 78 -23.51 -26.86 -20.37
CA LEU A 78 -24.19 -27.73 -19.40
C LEU A 78 -25.32 -28.56 -20.04
N GLY A 79 -25.52 -28.43 -21.34
CA GLY A 79 -26.63 -29.11 -22.06
C GLY A 79 -28.00 -28.56 -21.66
N GLN A 80 -28.09 -27.33 -21.20
CA GLN A 80 -29.31 -26.64 -20.79
C GLN A 80 -29.67 -25.54 -21.79
N THR A 81 -30.99 -25.28 -21.96
CA THR A 81 -31.47 -24.14 -22.75
C THR A 81 -31.52 -22.87 -21.85
N PHE A 82 -30.90 -21.82 -22.28
CA PHE A 82 -31.02 -20.52 -21.60
C PHE A 82 -32.41 -19.95 -21.82
N ASN A 83 -33.22 -19.88 -20.76
CA ASN A 83 -34.59 -19.36 -20.85
C ASN A 83 -34.58 -17.83 -20.53
N THR A 84 -34.57 -17.04 -21.56
CA THR A 84 -34.60 -15.54 -21.49
C THR A 84 -35.88 -15.02 -20.80
N ALA A 85 -36.94 -15.80 -20.69
CA ALA A 85 -38.18 -15.41 -20.02
C ALA A 85 -38.04 -15.23 -18.51
N LEU A 86 -37.04 -15.87 -17.87
CA LEU A 86 -36.76 -15.67 -16.45
C LEU A 86 -36.06 -14.32 -16.15
N THR A 87 -35.49 -13.68 -17.17
CA THR A 87 -34.89 -12.34 -17.04
C THR A 87 -35.85 -11.21 -17.44
N ALA A 88 -36.90 -11.54 -18.24
CA ALA A 88 -37.90 -10.56 -18.67
C ALA A 88 -38.94 -10.21 -17.60
N GLY A 89 -39.05 -10.99 -16.53
CA GLY A 89 -40.00 -10.76 -15.41
C GLY A 89 -39.50 -9.89 -14.27
N ARG A 90 -38.25 -9.54 -14.24
CA ARG A 90 -37.75 -8.43 -13.42
C ARG A 90 -37.83 -7.18 -14.26
N SER A 91 -38.92 -6.41 -14.06
CA SER A 91 -38.88 -4.98 -14.38
C SER A 91 -37.53 -4.46 -13.90
N PRO A 92 -36.81 -3.67 -14.71
CA PRO A 92 -35.62 -3.02 -14.21
C PRO A 92 -36.09 -2.31 -12.95
N THR A 93 -35.75 -2.85 -11.78
CA THR A 93 -35.74 -2.05 -10.57
C THR A 93 -35.02 -0.81 -11.04
N THR A 94 -35.71 0.30 -11.09
CA THR A 94 -35.09 1.61 -11.37
C THR A 94 -33.92 1.65 -10.43
N VAL A 95 -32.78 1.21 -10.95
CA VAL A 95 -31.48 1.53 -10.34
C VAL A 95 -31.58 3.03 -10.26
N PRO A 96 -31.60 3.63 -9.06
CA PRO A 96 -31.61 5.09 -8.96
C PRO A 96 -30.52 5.52 -9.90
N SER A 97 -30.91 6.36 -10.89
CA SER A 97 -30.02 6.86 -11.96
C SER A 97 -28.66 7.00 -11.34
N ALA A 98 -27.72 6.12 -11.75
CA ALA A 98 -26.41 6.08 -11.14
C ALA A 98 -25.96 7.53 -11.11
N ALA A 99 -25.78 8.07 -9.92
CA ALA A 99 -25.08 9.33 -9.77
C ALA A 99 -23.89 9.23 -10.70
N PRO A 100 -23.66 10.19 -11.62
CA PRO A 100 -22.68 10.05 -12.69
C PRO A 100 -21.49 9.37 -12.09
N LEU A 101 -21.16 8.17 -12.61
CA LEU A 101 -20.08 7.31 -12.08
C LEU A 101 -18.93 8.26 -11.80
N ALA A 102 -18.62 8.43 -10.51
CA ALA A 102 -17.56 9.33 -10.08
C ALA A 102 -16.39 9.08 -11.00
N ALA A 103 -16.03 10.05 -11.78
CA ALA A 103 -15.21 10.07 -12.98
C ALA A 103 -14.47 8.75 -13.19
N GLN A 104 -14.78 8.05 -14.29
CA GLN A 104 -14.00 6.87 -14.71
C GLN A 104 -12.52 7.20 -14.47
N PRO A 105 -11.73 6.31 -13.85
CA PRO A 105 -10.32 6.59 -13.65
C PRO A 105 -9.76 7.03 -15.01
N ASP A 106 -9.29 8.25 -15.08
CA ASP A 106 -8.67 8.77 -16.30
C ASP A 106 -7.41 7.93 -16.54
N PHE A 107 -7.51 6.94 -17.43
CA PHE A 107 -6.41 6.04 -17.78
C PHE A 107 -5.23 6.80 -18.39
N ALA A 108 -5.44 8.00 -18.93
CA ALA A 108 -4.36 8.92 -19.27
C ALA A 108 -3.64 9.42 -18.01
N SER A 109 -4.32 9.49 -16.86
CA SER A 109 -3.72 9.82 -15.57
C SER A 109 -3.01 8.61 -14.92
N MET A 110 -3.41 7.37 -15.22
CA MET A 110 -2.71 6.16 -14.72
C MET A 110 -1.29 6.01 -15.28
N ASN A 111 -0.99 6.63 -16.42
CA ASN A 111 0.36 6.70 -16.97
C ASN A 111 1.15 7.93 -16.47
N ARG A 112 0.55 8.78 -15.64
CA ARG A 112 1.25 9.87 -14.98
C ARG A 112 2.08 9.32 -13.85
N ARG A 113 3.39 9.45 -13.99
CA ARG A 113 4.36 9.23 -12.91
C ARG A 113 4.73 10.60 -12.30
N PRO A 114 3.83 11.20 -11.49
CA PRO A 114 3.95 12.59 -11.06
C PRO A 114 5.13 12.83 -10.11
N LEU A 115 5.79 11.76 -9.65
CA LEU A 115 6.96 11.81 -8.77
C LEU A 115 8.28 11.53 -9.52
N VAL A 116 8.28 11.49 -10.85
CA VAL A 116 9.54 11.35 -11.62
C VAL A 116 10.51 12.48 -11.28
N GLY A 117 11.76 12.11 -10.96
CA GLY A 117 12.81 13.03 -10.55
C GLY A 117 12.68 13.55 -9.11
N ARG A 118 11.72 13.04 -8.33
CA ARG A 118 11.59 13.34 -6.90
C ARG A 118 12.27 12.27 -6.06
N ARG A 119 13.02 12.70 -5.05
CA ARG A 119 13.64 11.82 -4.06
C ARG A 119 12.79 11.77 -2.80
N ILE A 120 12.40 10.58 -2.39
CA ILE A 120 11.52 10.35 -1.25
C ILE A 120 12.18 9.40 -0.27
N LEU A 121 12.24 9.83 0.99
CA LEU A 121 12.67 9.03 2.11
C LEU A 121 11.44 8.48 2.84
N VAL A 122 11.46 7.18 3.15
CA VAL A 122 10.43 6.53 3.98
C VAL A 122 11.11 5.77 5.09
N THR A 123 10.64 5.90 6.34
CA THR A 123 11.05 5.00 7.42
C THR A 123 9.94 3.99 7.72
N ALA A 124 10.27 2.75 8.05
CA ALA A 124 9.29 1.69 8.31
C ALA A 124 9.77 0.70 9.37
N GLY A 125 8.82 -0.06 9.93
CA GLY A 125 9.13 -1.09 10.92
C GLY A 125 9.38 -0.55 12.33
N PRO A 126 9.64 -1.43 13.30
CA PRO A 126 10.06 -1.06 14.65
C PRO A 126 11.55 -0.75 14.69
N THR A 127 12.02 -0.13 15.78
CA THR A 127 13.42 -0.21 16.19
C THR A 127 13.55 -1.21 17.34
N HIS A 128 14.69 -1.88 17.40
CA HIS A 128 15.04 -2.82 18.47
C HIS A 128 16.19 -2.23 19.29
N GLU A 129 15.87 -1.84 20.51
CA GLU A 129 16.85 -1.22 21.41
C GLU A 129 17.41 -2.30 22.35
N ALA A 130 18.63 -2.71 22.12
CA ALA A 130 19.24 -3.80 22.88
C ALA A 130 19.30 -3.50 24.38
N ILE A 131 18.85 -4.46 25.19
CA ILE A 131 19.09 -4.53 26.63
C ILE A 131 20.37 -5.30 26.91
N ASP A 132 20.56 -6.39 26.19
CA ASP A 132 21.74 -7.24 26.13
C ASP A 132 21.75 -8.01 24.79
N PRO A 133 22.71 -8.88 24.45
CA PRO A 133 22.75 -9.60 23.18
C PRO A 133 21.52 -10.49 22.88
N VAL A 134 20.63 -10.68 23.84
CA VAL A 134 19.49 -11.60 23.73
C VAL A 134 18.14 -10.88 23.81
N ARG A 135 18.08 -9.74 24.49
CA ARG A 135 16.82 -9.04 24.78
C ARG A 135 16.88 -7.60 24.32
N TYR A 136 15.74 -7.11 23.86
CA TYR A 136 15.57 -5.72 23.38
C TYR A 136 14.23 -5.13 23.78
N ILE A 137 14.12 -3.80 23.75
CA ILE A 137 12.89 -3.02 23.83
C ILE A 137 12.48 -2.70 22.39
N ALA A 138 11.20 -2.87 22.07
CA ALA A 138 10.67 -2.52 20.76
C ALA A 138 9.19 -2.17 20.82
N ASN A 139 8.74 -1.33 19.92
CA ASN A 139 7.32 -1.10 19.64
C ASN A 139 6.78 -2.18 18.72
N ARG A 140 5.51 -2.55 18.87
CA ARG A 140 4.86 -3.48 17.95
C ARG A 140 4.61 -2.78 16.62
N SER A 141 5.25 -3.24 15.57
CA SER A 141 5.04 -2.76 14.21
C SER A 141 5.33 -3.85 13.19
N SER A 142 4.44 -4.01 12.22
CA SER A 142 4.67 -4.95 11.10
C SER A 142 5.43 -4.32 9.93
N GLY A 143 5.63 -3.00 9.91
CA GLY A 143 6.25 -2.26 8.81
C GLY A 143 5.38 -2.12 7.55
N ARG A 144 4.29 -2.87 7.42
CA ARG A 144 3.47 -2.98 6.18
C ARG A 144 3.03 -1.63 5.63
N GLN A 145 2.66 -0.66 6.48
CA GLN A 145 2.21 0.65 6.01
C GLN A 145 3.34 1.43 5.33
N GLY A 146 4.52 1.47 5.93
CA GLY A 146 5.69 2.15 5.34
C GLY A 146 6.14 1.49 4.05
N PHE A 147 6.12 0.14 3.97
CA PHE A 147 6.43 -0.59 2.74
C PHE A 147 5.41 -0.32 1.64
N ALA A 148 4.11 -0.25 1.95
CA ALA A 148 3.07 0.10 0.98
C ALA A 148 3.24 1.55 0.45
N ILE A 149 3.63 2.50 1.33
CA ILE A 149 3.93 3.88 0.94
C ILE A 149 5.16 3.95 0.03
N ALA A 150 6.23 3.21 0.36
CA ALA A 150 7.43 3.14 -0.46
C ALA A 150 7.14 2.55 -1.85
N ALA A 151 6.34 1.47 -1.91
CA ALA A 151 5.87 0.88 -3.17
C ALA A 151 5.08 1.90 -4.01
N ALA A 152 4.09 2.55 -3.41
CA ALA A 152 3.26 3.54 -4.09
C ALA A 152 4.07 4.74 -4.61
N ALA A 153 5.07 5.19 -3.85
CA ALA A 153 5.98 6.26 -4.28
C ALA A 153 6.82 5.84 -5.51
N ALA A 154 7.37 4.62 -5.50
CA ALA A 154 8.13 4.07 -6.61
C ALA A 154 7.26 3.89 -7.87
N ASP A 155 6.04 3.38 -7.73
CA ASP A 155 5.07 3.24 -8.82
C ASP A 155 4.73 4.60 -9.46
N LEU A 156 4.64 5.65 -8.67
CA LEU A 156 4.43 7.02 -9.12
C LEU A 156 5.71 7.69 -9.67
N GLY A 157 6.84 6.99 -9.67
CA GLY A 157 8.05 7.40 -10.35
C GLY A 157 9.13 8.02 -9.48
N ALA A 158 8.97 8.04 -8.16
CA ALA A 158 9.98 8.57 -7.25
C ALA A 158 11.24 7.68 -7.18
N GLU A 159 12.37 8.30 -6.88
CA GLU A 159 13.56 7.62 -6.35
C GLU A 159 13.34 7.44 -4.85
N VAL A 160 13.13 6.20 -4.41
CA VAL A 160 12.72 5.90 -3.04
C VAL A 160 13.86 5.27 -2.24
N THR A 161 14.18 5.88 -1.11
CA THR A 161 15.01 5.28 -0.06
C THR A 161 14.11 4.85 1.10
N LEU A 162 14.08 3.56 1.40
CA LEU A 162 13.32 2.97 2.52
C LEU A 162 14.29 2.55 3.62
N ILE A 163 14.28 3.24 4.75
CA ILE A 163 15.02 2.84 5.95
C ILE A 163 14.09 1.96 6.79
N ALA A 164 14.44 0.70 6.91
CA ALA A 164 13.59 -0.31 7.53
C ALA A 164 14.24 -0.89 8.79
N GLY A 165 13.54 -0.77 9.92
CA GLY A 165 13.83 -1.57 11.10
C GLY A 165 13.52 -3.06 10.86
N PRO A 166 13.76 -3.93 11.87
CA PRO A 166 13.67 -5.38 11.70
C PRO A 166 12.26 -5.86 11.34
N VAL A 167 12.06 -6.23 10.08
CA VAL A 167 10.80 -6.79 9.55
C VAL A 167 11.09 -7.81 8.45
N HIS A 168 10.24 -8.83 8.35
CA HIS A 168 10.32 -9.89 7.33
C HIS A 168 9.40 -9.57 6.14
N LEU A 169 9.63 -8.41 5.49
CA LEU A 169 8.91 -8.00 4.29
C LEU A 169 9.88 -7.94 3.11
N GLU A 170 9.42 -8.34 1.94
CA GLU A 170 10.16 -8.18 0.69
C GLU A 170 10.30 -6.70 0.33
N THR A 171 11.42 -6.34 -0.26
CA THR A 171 11.65 -4.97 -0.75
C THR A 171 10.80 -4.72 -1.99
N PRO A 172 9.95 -3.68 -2.02
CA PRO A 172 9.16 -3.38 -3.20
C PRO A 172 10.06 -3.07 -4.43
N PRO A 173 9.62 -3.43 -5.64
CA PRO A 173 10.34 -3.08 -6.85
C PRO A 173 10.63 -1.58 -6.97
N GLY A 174 11.83 -1.21 -7.41
CA GLY A 174 12.23 0.18 -7.60
C GLY A 174 12.56 0.95 -6.31
N VAL A 175 12.60 0.28 -5.15
CA VAL A 175 12.92 0.86 -3.85
C VAL A 175 14.32 0.45 -3.42
N VAL A 176 15.14 1.41 -3.00
CA VAL A 176 16.42 1.16 -2.32
C VAL A 176 16.16 1.00 -0.83
N ARG A 177 16.41 -0.20 -0.29
CA ARG A 177 16.19 -0.50 1.13
C ARG A 177 17.52 -0.45 1.90
N ILE A 178 17.49 0.23 3.04
CA ILE A 178 18.56 0.26 4.04
C ILE A 178 17.99 -0.38 5.32
N ASN A 179 18.61 -1.47 5.78
CA ASN A 179 18.22 -2.11 7.03
C ASN A 179 18.97 -1.47 8.19
N VAL A 180 18.24 -1.20 9.26
CA VAL A 180 18.74 -0.68 10.53
C VAL A 180 18.12 -1.46 11.68
N GLU A 181 18.73 -1.42 12.84
CA GLU A 181 18.22 -2.10 14.03
C GLU A 181 17.72 -1.09 15.07
N THR A 182 18.48 -0.03 15.33
CA THR A 182 18.23 0.92 16.41
C THR A 182 17.72 2.27 15.92
N ALA A 183 17.17 3.07 16.85
CA ALA A 183 16.76 4.44 16.59
C ALA A 183 17.94 5.35 16.19
N LEU A 184 19.11 5.13 16.77
CA LEU A 184 20.33 5.88 16.43
C LEU A 184 20.78 5.59 14.99
N GLU A 185 20.76 4.31 14.57
CA GLU A 185 21.07 3.94 13.19
C GLU A 185 20.04 4.51 12.23
N MET A 186 18.74 4.45 12.57
CA MET A 186 17.68 5.01 11.74
C MET A 186 17.84 6.53 11.56
N GLN A 187 18.21 7.25 12.62
CA GLN A 187 18.51 8.68 12.54
C GLN A 187 19.71 8.93 11.61
N ALA A 188 20.82 8.24 11.82
CA ALA A 188 22.02 8.42 11.03
C ALA A 188 21.78 8.19 9.53
N GLU A 189 21.07 7.12 9.17
CA GLU A 189 20.75 6.84 7.77
C GLU A 189 19.71 7.83 7.20
N ALA A 190 18.77 8.33 8.02
CA ALA A 190 17.84 9.37 7.59
C ALA A 190 18.53 10.69 7.29
N GLU A 191 19.47 11.11 8.12
CA GLU A 191 20.27 12.32 7.90
C GLU A 191 21.21 12.18 6.69
N LYS A 192 21.81 11.01 6.50
CA LYS A 192 22.67 10.70 5.35
C LYS A 192 21.91 10.68 4.03
N ALA A 193 20.62 10.30 4.04
CA ALA A 193 19.78 10.31 2.85
C ALA A 193 19.43 11.72 2.34
N LEU A 194 19.60 12.76 3.16
CA LEU A 194 19.30 14.14 2.77
C LEU A 194 20.31 14.70 1.75
N PRO A 195 19.90 15.62 0.87
CA PRO A 195 18.58 16.22 0.74
C PRO A 195 17.59 15.36 -0.04
N VAL A 196 16.30 15.36 0.39
CA VAL A 196 15.17 14.72 -0.32
C VAL A 196 14.01 15.71 -0.48
N ASP A 197 13.12 15.47 -1.46
CA ASP A 197 11.95 16.32 -1.66
C ASP A 197 10.90 16.09 -0.57
N ALA A 198 10.66 14.84 -0.19
CA ALA A 198 9.78 14.51 0.92
C ALA A 198 10.38 13.43 1.83
N ALA A 199 10.08 13.52 3.12
CA ALA A 199 10.37 12.47 4.09
C ALA A 199 9.08 12.04 4.81
N ILE A 200 8.83 10.73 4.85
CA ILE A 200 7.63 10.13 5.42
C ILE A 200 8.04 9.20 6.55
N MET A 201 7.85 9.65 7.78
CA MET A 201 8.34 9.02 9.00
C MET A 201 7.27 8.11 9.58
N VAL A 202 7.26 6.84 9.12
CA VAL A 202 6.22 5.84 9.45
C VAL A 202 6.71 4.83 10.49
N ALA A 203 8.02 4.74 10.72
CA ALA A 203 8.61 3.79 11.66
C ALA A 203 8.06 3.96 13.08
N ALA A 204 7.90 2.86 13.78
CA ALA A 204 7.54 2.81 15.20
C ALA A 204 8.82 2.81 16.05
N VAL A 205 9.46 3.96 16.13
CA VAL A 205 10.69 4.17 16.88
C VAL A 205 10.40 4.05 18.38
N ALA A 206 11.20 3.28 19.11
CA ALA A 206 11.09 3.21 20.56
C ALA A 206 11.49 4.54 21.20
N ASP A 207 10.70 5.02 22.18
CA ASP A 207 10.99 6.29 22.87
C ASP A 207 12.23 6.21 23.75
N TRP A 208 12.55 5.01 24.23
CA TRP A 208 13.65 4.78 25.16
C TRP A 208 14.53 3.62 24.73
N ARG A 209 15.79 3.66 25.14
CA ARG A 209 16.76 2.58 25.04
C ARG A 209 17.43 2.34 26.39
N ALA A 210 18.09 1.20 26.57
CA ALA A 210 18.95 1.00 27.74
C ALA A 210 20.08 2.01 27.73
N ALA A 211 20.36 2.65 28.87
CA ALA A 211 21.44 3.61 29.00
C ALA A 211 22.83 2.92 28.80
N GLN A 212 22.91 1.63 29.13
CA GLN A 212 24.07 0.79 28.90
C GLN A 212 23.55 -0.58 28.46
N ALA A 213 24.02 -1.08 27.32
CA ALA A 213 23.79 -2.44 26.85
C ALA A 213 25.11 -3.21 26.98
N PRO A 214 25.21 -4.16 27.92
CA PRO A 214 26.42 -4.97 28.10
C PRO A 214 26.58 -5.95 26.93
N ASP A 215 27.84 -6.25 26.60
CA ASP A 215 28.18 -7.23 25.56
C ASP A 215 27.87 -8.68 25.94
N GLN A 216 27.47 -8.91 27.17
CA GLN A 216 27.09 -10.25 27.67
C GLN A 216 25.68 -10.22 28.26
N LYS A 217 24.99 -11.35 28.11
CA LYS A 217 23.67 -11.54 28.68
C LYS A 217 23.68 -11.29 30.20
N ILE A 218 22.79 -10.38 30.65
CA ILE A 218 22.61 -10.08 32.09
C ILE A 218 22.13 -11.39 32.76
N LYS A 219 22.91 -11.90 33.70
CA LYS A 219 22.54 -13.08 34.53
C LYS A 219 21.76 -12.62 35.75
N LYS A 220 20.92 -13.52 36.27
CA LYS A 220 20.32 -13.33 37.59
C LYS A 220 21.42 -13.43 38.65
N ASP A 221 21.51 -12.45 39.53
CA ASP A 221 22.42 -12.46 40.67
C ASP A 221 21.55 -12.52 41.92
N GLY A 222 21.43 -13.74 42.50
CA GLY A 222 20.55 -14.02 43.64
C GLY A 222 19.07 -13.81 43.31
N ASP A 223 18.30 -13.32 44.30
CA ASP A 223 16.85 -13.06 44.21
C ASP A 223 16.52 -11.63 43.72
N ALA A 224 17.51 -10.79 43.48
CA ALA A 224 17.29 -9.41 43.07
C ALA A 224 16.96 -9.31 41.57
N ILE A 225 15.90 -8.59 41.24
CA ILE A 225 15.57 -8.23 39.87
C ILE A 225 16.45 -7.03 39.46
N PRO A 226 17.30 -7.14 38.41
CA PRO A 226 18.13 -6.04 38.02
C PRO A 226 17.28 -4.87 37.50
N ALA A 227 17.53 -3.66 38.01
CA ALA A 227 16.90 -2.44 37.51
C ALA A 227 17.48 -2.08 36.14
N LEU A 228 16.62 -1.79 35.15
CA LEU A 228 17.02 -1.32 33.85
C LEU A 228 16.97 0.22 33.83
N VAL A 229 18.12 0.84 33.70
CA VAL A 229 18.22 2.30 33.51
C VAL A 229 17.98 2.61 32.06
N LEU A 230 17.00 3.47 31.78
CA LEU A 230 16.63 3.90 30.45
C LEU A 230 17.14 5.32 30.15
N THR A 231 17.37 5.59 28.89
CA THR A 231 17.63 6.92 28.36
C THR A 231 16.76 7.16 27.12
N GLU A 232 16.47 8.42 26.80
CA GLU A 232 15.64 8.77 25.65
C GLU A 232 16.34 8.48 24.33
N ASN A 233 15.58 8.02 23.36
CA ASN A 233 16.00 7.95 21.97
C ASN A 233 15.85 9.31 21.28
N PRO A 234 16.57 9.56 20.19
CA PRO A 234 16.44 10.79 19.44
C PRO A 234 15.07 10.91 18.78
N ASP A 235 14.53 12.11 18.78
CA ASP A 235 13.32 12.44 18.03
C ASP A 235 13.68 12.70 16.55
N ILE A 236 13.67 11.65 15.74
CA ILE A 236 14.12 11.72 14.35
C ILE A 236 13.27 12.71 13.52
N LEU A 237 11.96 12.77 13.77
CA LEU A 237 11.07 13.70 13.07
C LEU A 237 11.41 15.16 13.40
N ALA A 238 11.65 15.48 14.67
CA ALA A 238 12.02 16.82 15.10
C ALA A 238 13.43 17.20 14.64
N SER A 239 14.37 16.24 14.61
CA SER A 239 15.73 16.50 14.09
C SER A 239 15.71 16.83 12.59
N LEU A 240 14.92 16.12 11.79
CA LEU A 240 14.75 16.44 10.38
C LEU A 240 14.03 17.78 10.15
N ALA A 241 13.10 18.17 11.03
CA ALA A 241 12.37 19.44 10.93
C ALA A 241 13.30 20.66 11.07
N THR A 242 14.37 20.54 11.86
CA THR A 242 15.35 21.61 12.11
C THR A 242 16.66 21.45 11.33
N HIS A 243 16.77 20.39 10.51
CA HIS A 243 17.99 20.10 9.77
C HIS A 243 18.24 21.14 8.66
N LYS A 244 19.51 21.48 8.40
CA LYS A 244 19.92 22.45 7.35
C LYS A 244 19.42 22.07 5.94
N HIS A 245 19.22 20.77 5.68
CA HIS A 245 18.66 20.23 4.45
C HIS A 245 17.28 19.62 4.70
N ARG A 246 16.45 20.33 5.50
CA ARG A 246 15.08 19.91 5.76
C ARG A 246 14.35 19.54 4.47
N PRO A 247 13.66 18.39 4.41
CA PRO A 247 12.79 18.05 3.28
C PRO A 247 11.76 19.16 2.99
N LYS A 248 11.43 19.38 1.72
CA LYS A 248 10.36 20.34 1.35
C LYS A 248 9.03 19.97 1.98
N LEU A 249 8.76 18.65 2.09
CA LEU A 249 7.58 18.10 2.75
C LEU A 249 8.01 17.05 3.76
N LEU A 250 7.74 17.31 5.04
CA LEU A 250 8.05 16.42 6.16
C LEU A 250 6.76 15.91 6.80
N ILE A 251 6.56 14.59 6.77
CA ILE A 251 5.33 13.92 7.20
C ILE A 251 5.66 12.97 8.35
N GLY A 252 5.01 13.18 9.50
CA GLY A 252 5.06 12.26 10.63
C GLY A 252 3.83 11.37 10.70
N PHE A 253 3.99 10.19 11.27
CA PHE A 253 2.88 9.29 11.60
C PHE A 253 2.61 9.29 13.11
N ALA A 254 1.35 9.11 13.48
CA ALA A 254 0.90 8.97 14.85
C ALA A 254 -0.10 7.82 14.94
N ALA A 255 0.18 6.89 15.85
CA ALA A 255 -0.77 5.87 16.26
C ALA A 255 -1.54 6.39 17.47
N GLU A 256 -2.83 6.66 17.33
CA GLU A 256 -3.66 7.25 18.38
C GLU A 256 -4.87 6.37 18.62
N THR A 257 -5.29 6.25 19.87
CA THR A 257 -6.46 5.47 20.29
C THR A 257 -7.63 6.34 20.70
N GLU A 258 -7.37 7.59 21.12
CA GLU A 258 -8.37 8.54 21.59
C GLU A 258 -8.01 9.97 21.16
N LYS A 259 -9.02 10.85 21.00
CA LYS A 259 -8.85 12.28 20.69
C LYS A 259 -7.88 12.56 19.54
N ILE A 260 -7.91 11.70 18.51
CA ILE A 260 -6.97 11.63 17.40
C ILE A 260 -6.64 13.02 16.83
N ARG A 261 -7.67 13.87 16.62
CA ARG A 261 -7.50 15.20 16.01
C ARG A 261 -6.77 16.21 16.91
N GLU A 262 -7.02 16.16 18.22
CA GLU A 262 -6.41 17.09 19.19
C GLU A 262 -4.93 16.74 19.40
N HIS A 263 -4.65 15.45 19.62
CA HIS A 263 -3.29 14.95 19.80
C HIS A 263 -2.43 15.16 18.55
N ALA A 264 -2.97 14.90 17.36
CA ALA A 264 -2.26 15.11 16.11
C ALA A 264 -1.95 16.60 15.85
N LYS A 265 -2.85 17.54 16.20
CA LYS A 265 -2.57 18.98 16.12
C LYS A 265 -1.47 19.42 17.07
N ALA A 266 -1.51 18.95 18.32
CA ALA A 266 -0.46 19.24 19.29
C ALA A 266 0.90 18.67 18.83
N LYS A 267 0.90 17.46 18.28
CA LYS A 267 2.08 16.80 17.73
C LYS A 267 2.64 17.54 16.52
N LEU A 268 1.79 18.01 15.61
CA LEU A 268 2.18 18.81 14.45
C LEU A 268 2.97 20.06 14.88
N ALA A 269 2.42 20.83 15.83
CA ALA A 269 3.06 22.03 16.35
C ALA A 269 4.39 21.73 17.08
N LYS A 270 4.43 20.67 17.91
CA LYS A 270 5.62 20.28 18.68
C LYS A 270 6.76 19.77 17.79
N LYS A 271 6.45 19.00 16.72
CA LYS A 271 7.43 18.32 15.88
C LYS A 271 7.96 19.19 14.73
N GLY A 272 7.28 20.28 14.37
CA GLY A 272 7.68 21.17 13.27
C GLY A 272 7.61 20.54 11.88
N CYS A 273 6.85 19.46 11.72
CA CYS A 273 6.58 18.82 10.43
C CYS A 273 5.40 19.48 9.70
N ASP A 274 5.20 19.17 8.42
CA ASP A 274 4.14 19.79 7.61
C ASP A 274 2.82 19.07 7.78
N TRP A 275 2.86 17.71 7.88
CA TRP A 275 1.69 16.88 8.12
C TRP A 275 1.91 15.89 9.25
N ILE A 276 0.83 15.57 9.96
CA ILE A 276 0.74 14.38 10.80
C ILE A 276 -0.36 13.50 10.21
N VAL A 277 0.00 12.29 9.84
CA VAL A 277 -0.94 11.23 9.45
C VAL A 277 -1.25 10.41 10.70
N ALA A 278 -2.42 10.63 11.25
CA ALA A 278 -2.90 9.89 12.41
C ALA A 278 -3.66 8.65 11.98
N ASN A 279 -3.24 7.50 12.48
CA ASN A 279 -3.88 6.21 12.35
C ASN A 279 -4.76 5.95 13.56
N ASP A 280 -5.99 5.54 13.34
CA ASP A 280 -6.78 4.91 14.39
C ASP A 280 -6.27 3.46 14.57
N VAL A 281 -5.70 3.19 15.73
CA VAL A 281 -5.22 1.85 16.10
C VAL A 281 -6.09 1.21 17.19
N SER A 282 -7.29 1.76 17.45
CA SER A 282 -8.29 1.15 18.33
C SER A 282 -8.86 -0.09 17.65
N GLY A 283 -8.59 -1.28 18.19
CA GLY A 283 -9.00 -2.57 17.64
C GLY A 283 -7.84 -3.39 17.04
N ASP A 284 -8.17 -4.36 16.19
CA ASP A 284 -7.22 -5.35 15.62
C ASP A 284 -6.41 -4.78 14.42
N VAL A 285 -6.16 -3.47 14.39
CA VAL A 285 -5.58 -2.74 13.24
C VAL A 285 -4.06 -2.85 13.18
N MET A 286 -3.39 -3.12 14.30
CA MET A 286 -1.94 -3.33 14.35
C MET A 286 -1.54 -4.66 13.69
N GLY A 287 -1.38 -4.64 12.37
CA GLY A 287 -1.11 -5.84 11.56
C GLY A 287 -2.21 -6.17 10.56
N GLY A 288 -3.40 -5.60 10.69
CA GLY A 288 -4.53 -5.74 9.78
C GLY A 288 -4.23 -5.29 8.34
N LYS A 289 -5.12 -5.68 7.41
CA LYS A 289 -4.99 -5.34 5.98
C LYS A 289 -5.47 -3.91 5.67
N ASN A 290 -6.34 -3.34 6.48
CA ASN A 290 -6.97 -2.04 6.27
C ASN A 290 -6.39 -0.98 7.21
N ASN A 291 -6.63 0.28 6.88
CA ASN A 291 -6.28 1.44 7.69
C ASN A 291 -7.19 2.64 7.40
N ALA A 292 -7.37 3.55 8.39
CA ALA A 292 -8.05 4.82 8.22
C ALA A 292 -7.06 5.95 8.57
N PHE A 293 -7.01 7.01 7.74
CA PHE A 293 -6.11 8.13 7.95
C PHE A 293 -6.84 9.42 8.28
N HIS A 294 -6.30 10.15 9.26
CA HIS A 294 -6.61 11.56 9.48
C HIS A 294 -5.33 12.36 9.21
N ILE A 295 -5.31 13.08 8.09
CA ILE A 295 -4.18 13.93 7.72
C ILE A 295 -4.39 15.30 8.34
N VAL A 296 -3.57 15.65 9.30
CA VAL A 296 -3.59 16.93 9.99
C VAL A 296 -2.49 17.81 9.42
N THR A 297 -2.87 18.99 8.94
CA THR A 297 -1.99 20.03 8.41
C THR A 297 -2.26 21.35 9.15
N LYS A 298 -1.48 22.38 8.87
CA LYS A 298 -1.76 23.74 9.38
C LYS A 298 -3.13 24.28 8.91
N ASP A 299 -3.61 23.82 7.74
CA ASP A 299 -4.83 24.33 7.10
C ASP A 299 -6.09 23.56 7.54
N GLY A 300 -5.94 22.42 8.20
CA GLY A 300 -7.08 21.62 8.67
C GLY A 300 -6.83 20.14 8.79
N VAL A 301 -7.92 19.38 8.84
CA VAL A 301 -7.92 17.92 8.97
C VAL A 301 -8.70 17.31 7.80
N ASP A 302 -8.03 16.45 7.04
CA ASP A 302 -8.61 15.64 5.97
C ASP A 302 -8.74 14.19 6.47
N SER A 303 -9.97 13.67 6.52
CA SER A 303 -10.26 12.34 7.07
C SER A 303 -10.63 11.37 5.98
N TRP A 304 -9.90 10.28 5.87
CA TRP A 304 -10.11 9.24 4.87
C TRP A 304 -10.69 7.98 5.52
N PRO A 305 -11.73 7.40 4.90
CA PRO A 305 -12.36 6.19 5.41
C PRO A 305 -11.39 5.02 5.39
N GLU A 306 -11.72 4.00 6.18
CA GLU A 306 -11.00 2.74 6.19
C GLU A 306 -10.88 2.15 4.79
N SER A 307 -9.66 1.80 4.41
CA SER A 307 -9.31 1.27 3.10
C SER A 307 -8.12 0.32 3.19
N PRO A 308 -7.92 -0.57 2.20
CA PRO A 308 -6.70 -1.38 2.11
C PRO A 308 -5.44 -0.51 2.16
N LYS A 309 -4.37 -1.04 2.77
CA LYS A 309 -3.12 -0.29 3.01
C LYS A 309 -2.43 0.17 1.75
N ASP A 310 -2.52 -0.56 0.68
CA ASP A 310 -2.01 -0.22 -0.66
C ASP A 310 -2.80 0.93 -1.28
N VAL A 311 -4.13 0.88 -1.22
CA VAL A 311 -5.03 1.92 -1.74
C VAL A 311 -4.80 3.25 -1.01
N ILE A 312 -4.77 3.21 0.34
CA ILE A 312 -4.58 4.42 1.14
C ILE A 312 -3.15 4.99 1.00
N ALA A 313 -2.14 4.12 0.81
CA ALA A 313 -0.77 4.51 0.53
C ALA A 313 -0.66 5.22 -0.82
N ARG A 314 -1.30 4.69 -1.87
CA ARG A 314 -1.34 5.32 -3.18
C ARG A 314 -1.98 6.69 -3.13
N LYS A 315 -3.15 6.81 -2.48
CA LYS A 315 -3.85 8.09 -2.28
C LYS A 315 -2.99 9.11 -1.53
N LEU A 316 -2.24 8.66 -0.51
CA LEU A 316 -1.30 9.53 0.22
C LEU A 316 -0.20 10.04 -0.71
N MET A 317 0.40 9.16 -1.52
CA MET A 317 1.49 9.55 -2.42
C MET A 317 1.03 10.43 -3.58
N GLU A 318 -0.21 10.29 -4.05
CA GLU A 318 -0.83 11.22 -5.02
C GLU A 318 -1.02 12.62 -4.39
N LYS A 319 -1.44 12.70 -3.12
CA LYS A 319 -1.51 13.98 -2.38
C LYS A 319 -0.13 14.60 -2.18
N VAL A 320 0.88 13.80 -1.84
CA VAL A 320 2.28 14.25 -1.74
C VAL A 320 2.76 14.82 -3.09
N ALA A 321 2.51 14.11 -4.17
CA ALA A 321 2.87 14.57 -5.52
C ALA A 321 2.22 15.91 -5.88
N HIS A 322 0.94 16.06 -5.55
CA HIS A 322 0.22 17.31 -5.78
C HIS A 322 0.81 18.49 -4.99
N ASP A 323 1.18 18.28 -3.73
CA ASP A 323 1.74 19.34 -2.90
C ASP A 323 3.19 19.68 -3.28
N LEU A 324 4.00 18.69 -3.68
CA LEU A 324 5.34 18.92 -4.23
C LEU A 324 5.34 19.63 -5.59
N ALA A 325 4.22 19.61 -6.32
CA ALA A 325 4.07 20.32 -7.58
C ALA A 325 3.70 21.80 -7.41
N LYS A 326 3.22 22.21 -6.23
CA LYS A 326 2.84 23.59 -5.92
C LYS A 326 4.03 24.46 -5.44
N GLY A 327 5.10 23.86 -4.99
CA GLY A 327 6.31 24.51 -4.47
C GLY A 327 7.52 24.20 -5.33
#